data_6d859137033cf4bb7a8623ea71d8420a
#
_entry.id   6d859137033cf4bb7a8623ea71d8420a
#
_cell.length_a   1.000
_cell.length_b   1.000
_cell.length_c   1.000
_cell.angle_alpha   90.00
_cell.angle_beta   90.00
_cell.angle_gamma   90.00
#
_symmetry.space_group_name_H-M   'P 1'
#
loop_
_entity.id
_entity.type
_entity.pdbx_description
1 polymer ?
#
loop_
_entity_poly.entity_id
_entity_poly.type
_entity_poly.pdbx_seq_one_letter_code
_entity_poly.pdbx_strand_id
1 'polypeptide(L)'
;MLNPSENRLDYGNILLPPDYYRLDFAVGTTYSLDLDALVGICISLGLLEDTESDIMNDPICLLEAIRRTGDKVALFCEAGQIYLPRKVTQLYTLLEKMVFQVVMKETKNIKYPSFHPKFWLLRYINDEEDVLYRVVVLSRNLTFDRSWDISFYMDAVSYTHLTLPTNR
;
A
#
# COMPACT_ATOMS: atom_id res chain seq x y z
N MET A 1 -25.14 -13.34 -4.61
CA MET A 1 -25.09 -12.92 -3.19
C MET A 1 -23.63 -13.01 -2.75
N LEU A 2 -23.06 -11.96 -2.18
CA LEU A 2 -21.67 -11.97 -1.69
C LEU A 2 -21.58 -12.95 -0.53
N ASN A 3 -20.68 -13.93 -0.62
CA ASN A 3 -20.40 -14.88 0.46
C ASN A 3 -19.14 -14.40 1.22
N PRO A 4 -19.25 -14.02 2.51
CA PRO A 4 -18.12 -13.47 3.27
C PRO A 4 -16.92 -14.42 3.40
N SER A 5 -17.15 -15.73 3.32
CA SER A 5 -16.08 -16.71 3.43
C SER A 5 -15.32 -16.95 2.11
N GLU A 6 -15.95 -16.63 0.98
CA GLU A 6 -15.39 -16.84 -0.37
C GLU A 6 -14.97 -15.54 -1.07
N ASN A 7 -15.65 -14.44 -0.74
CA ASN A 7 -15.42 -13.15 -1.36
C ASN A 7 -14.69 -12.14 -0.45
N ARG A 8 -14.05 -12.63 0.60
CA ARG A 8 -13.24 -11.80 1.49
C ARG A 8 -11.87 -11.57 0.86
N LEU A 9 -11.62 -10.34 0.45
CA LEU A 9 -10.28 -9.91 0.08
C LEU A 9 -9.53 -9.44 1.33
N ASP A 10 -8.35 -10.01 1.55
CA ASP A 10 -7.42 -9.49 2.54
C ASP A 10 -6.71 -8.28 1.94
N TYR A 11 -6.66 -7.18 2.69
CA TYR A 11 -5.99 -5.96 2.25
C TYR A 11 -4.51 -6.19 1.94
N GLY A 12 -3.82 -6.99 2.75
CA GLY A 12 -2.43 -7.36 2.52
C GLY A 12 -2.25 -8.11 1.20
N ASN A 13 -3.12 -9.09 0.93
CA ASN A 13 -3.03 -9.93 -0.27
C ASN A 13 -3.24 -9.15 -1.58
N ILE A 14 -4.10 -8.12 -1.58
CA ILE A 14 -4.31 -7.27 -2.78
C ILE A 14 -3.03 -6.53 -3.16
N LEU A 15 -2.19 -6.19 -2.19
CA LEU A 15 -0.97 -5.43 -2.40
C LEU A 15 0.25 -6.32 -2.66
N LEU A 16 0.14 -7.64 -2.51
CA LEU A 16 1.26 -8.55 -2.79
C LEU A 16 1.63 -8.50 -4.29
N PRO A 17 2.93 -8.53 -4.60
CA PRO A 17 3.36 -8.69 -5.98
C PRO A 17 2.86 -10.02 -6.54
N PRO A 18 2.50 -10.09 -7.83
CA PRO A 18 2.25 -11.37 -8.50
C PRO A 18 3.53 -12.22 -8.53
N ASP A 19 3.37 -13.54 -8.79
CA ASP A 19 4.49 -14.47 -8.94
C ASP A 19 5.55 -13.92 -9.90
N TYR A 20 6.82 -14.06 -9.51
CA TYR A 20 8.00 -13.60 -10.25
C TYR A 20 8.19 -12.07 -10.29
N TYR A 21 7.29 -11.29 -9.70
CA TYR A 21 7.43 -9.85 -9.58
C TYR A 21 7.87 -9.45 -8.15
N ARG A 22 8.54 -8.33 -8.05
CA ARG A 22 8.87 -7.67 -6.77
C ARG A 22 8.41 -6.22 -6.78
N LEU A 23 8.14 -5.69 -5.60
CA LEU A 23 7.80 -4.28 -5.47
C LEU A 23 8.98 -3.41 -5.91
N ASP A 24 8.72 -2.52 -6.87
CA ASP A 24 9.62 -1.45 -7.26
C ASP A 24 9.23 -0.15 -6.55
N PHE A 25 7.97 0.28 -6.67
CA PHE A 25 7.46 1.45 -5.99
C PHE A 25 5.95 1.38 -5.75
N ALA A 26 5.47 2.00 -4.65
CA ALA A 26 4.05 2.10 -4.33
C ALA A 26 3.68 3.50 -3.82
N VAL A 27 2.57 4.02 -4.32
CA VAL A 27 1.92 5.23 -3.80
C VAL A 27 0.56 4.86 -3.24
N GLY A 28 0.34 5.17 -1.97
CA GLY A 28 -0.94 4.97 -1.30
C GLY A 28 -1.57 6.30 -0.89
N THR A 29 -2.89 6.33 -0.82
CA THR A 29 -3.64 7.47 -0.28
C THR A 29 -4.70 6.99 0.70
N THR A 30 -4.90 7.73 1.76
CA THR A 30 -5.94 7.46 2.76
C THR A 30 -6.37 8.77 3.42
N TYR A 31 -7.58 8.82 3.94
CA TYR A 31 -7.99 9.94 4.79
C TYR A 31 -7.38 9.80 6.18
N SER A 32 -7.63 8.69 6.85
CA SER A 32 -7.06 8.40 8.16
C SER A 32 -6.10 7.22 8.11
N LEU A 33 -5.06 7.29 8.90
CA LEU A 33 -3.95 6.34 8.95
C LEU A 33 -3.76 5.80 10.36
N ASP A 34 -3.79 4.47 10.50
CA ASP A 34 -3.29 3.77 11.68
C ASP A 34 -1.86 3.28 11.38
N LEU A 35 -0.90 3.66 12.21
CA LEU A 35 0.50 3.28 11.99
C LEU A 35 0.74 1.77 12.10
N ASP A 36 -0.04 1.06 12.93
CA ASP A 36 0.04 -0.40 12.99
C ASP A 36 -0.43 -1.03 11.67
N ALA A 37 -1.44 -0.45 11.01
CA ALA A 37 -1.88 -0.92 9.70
C ALA A 37 -0.80 -0.68 8.63
N LEU A 38 -0.06 0.43 8.70
CA LEU A 38 1.07 0.68 7.79
C LEU A 38 2.22 -0.32 8.03
N VAL A 39 2.52 -0.66 9.29
CA VAL A 39 3.49 -1.74 9.59
C VAL A 39 3.04 -3.05 8.93
N GLY A 40 1.76 -3.40 9.01
CA GLY A 40 1.20 -4.57 8.31
C GLY A 40 1.43 -4.54 6.80
N ILE A 41 1.26 -3.37 6.16
CA ILE A 41 1.57 -3.19 4.73
C ILE A 41 3.07 -3.39 4.45
N CYS A 42 3.95 -2.84 5.30
CA CYS A 42 5.39 -3.03 5.15
C CYS A 42 5.78 -4.51 5.25
N ILE A 43 5.14 -5.27 6.14
CA ILE A 43 5.35 -6.72 6.26
C ILE A 43 4.92 -7.42 4.96
N SER A 44 3.69 -7.16 4.50
CA SER A 44 3.16 -7.78 3.28
C SER A 44 4.01 -7.48 2.04
N LEU A 45 4.54 -6.26 1.91
CA LEU A 45 5.34 -5.84 0.75
C LEU A 45 6.83 -6.13 0.88
N GLY A 46 7.36 -6.24 2.11
CA GLY A 46 8.80 -6.33 2.38
C GLY A 46 9.30 -7.73 2.69
N LEU A 47 8.43 -8.63 3.12
CA LEU A 47 8.76 -10.04 3.37
C LEU A 47 8.27 -10.87 2.19
N LEU A 48 9.15 -11.69 1.64
CA LEU A 48 8.79 -12.68 0.62
C LEU A 48 7.94 -13.78 1.24
N GLU A 49 7.13 -14.45 0.43
CA GLU A 49 6.03 -15.37 0.77
C GLU A 49 6.37 -16.55 1.71
N ASP A 50 7.64 -16.85 1.94
CA ASP A 50 8.08 -18.01 2.73
C ASP A 50 8.18 -17.78 4.26
N THR A 51 7.55 -16.72 4.76
CA THR A 51 7.74 -16.34 6.15
C THR A 51 6.67 -16.98 7.03
N GLU A 52 7.02 -17.98 7.81
CA GLU A 52 6.15 -18.61 8.83
C GLU A 52 5.57 -17.55 9.79
N SER A 53 4.34 -17.76 10.24
CA SER A 53 3.57 -16.81 11.09
C SER A 53 4.30 -16.37 12.38
N ASP A 54 5.24 -17.15 12.88
CA ASP A 54 6.01 -16.84 14.09
C ASP A 54 7.05 -15.73 13.88
N ILE A 55 7.49 -15.52 12.64
CA ILE A 55 8.45 -14.46 12.26
C ILE A 55 7.80 -13.09 12.26
N MET A 56 6.49 -13.01 12.04
CA MET A 56 5.76 -11.72 12.03
C MET A 56 5.78 -10.98 13.37
N ASN A 57 6.08 -11.67 14.47
CA ASN A 57 6.22 -11.06 15.79
C ASN A 57 7.66 -10.76 16.17
N ASP A 58 8.64 -11.14 15.34
CA ASP A 58 10.05 -10.85 15.58
C ASP A 58 10.37 -9.38 15.24
N PRO A 59 10.84 -8.57 16.20
CA PRO A 59 11.22 -7.18 15.96
C PRO A 59 12.26 -6.98 14.86
N ILE A 60 13.14 -7.95 14.63
CA ILE A 60 14.15 -7.89 13.58
C ILE A 60 13.51 -8.03 12.21
N CYS A 61 12.55 -8.95 12.05
CA CYS A 61 11.81 -9.13 10.82
C CYS A 61 10.95 -7.89 10.48
N LEU A 62 10.31 -7.29 11.50
CA LEU A 62 9.57 -6.03 11.33
C LEU A 62 10.49 -4.90 10.87
N LEU A 63 11.66 -4.78 11.49
CA LEU A 63 12.66 -3.78 11.11
C LEU A 63 13.11 -3.96 9.66
N GLU A 64 13.40 -5.20 9.25
CA GLU A 64 13.84 -5.50 7.89
C GLU A 64 12.73 -5.24 6.86
N ALA A 65 11.47 -5.57 7.17
CA ALA A 65 10.34 -5.27 6.32
C ALA A 65 10.19 -3.75 6.08
N ILE A 66 10.26 -2.95 7.14
CA ILE A 66 10.21 -1.49 7.04
C ILE A 66 11.42 -0.95 6.27
N ARG A 67 12.62 -1.49 6.50
CA ARG A 67 13.82 -1.08 5.80
C ARG A 67 13.73 -1.34 4.29
N ARG A 68 13.20 -2.49 3.88
CA ARG A 68 13.02 -2.86 2.46
C ARG A 68 11.98 -2.03 1.73
N THR A 69 10.96 -1.57 2.45
CA THR A 69 9.85 -0.80 1.89
C THR A 69 10.02 0.71 2.04
N GLY A 70 10.89 1.16 2.95
CA GLY A 70 11.00 2.56 3.36
C GLY A 70 11.28 3.56 2.24
N ASP A 71 12.06 3.16 1.24
CA ASP A 71 12.39 4.02 0.08
C ASP A 71 11.50 3.71 -1.16
N LYS A 72 10.58 2.75 -1.02
CA LYS A 72 9.71 2.28 -2.11
C LYS A 72 8.23 2.65 -1.92
N VAL A 73 7.83 3.04 -0.72
CA VAL A 73 6.44 3.33 -0.40
C VAL A 73 6.29 4.80 -0.03
N ALA A 74 5.34 5.48 -0.67
CA ALA A 74 4.90 6.82 -0.31
C ALA A 74 3.41 6.80 0.01
N LEU A 75 3.05 7.11 1.25
CA LEU A 75 1.66 7.14 1.72
C LEU A 75 1.25 8.56 2.06
N PHE A 76 0.20 9.04 1.41
CA PHE A 76 -0.37 10.37 1.62
C PHE A 76 -1.65 10.25 2.46
N CYS A 77 -1.75 11.04 3.55
CA CYS A 77 -2.93 11.08 4.40
C CYS A 77 -3.34 12.52 4.75
N GLU A 78 -4.60 12.71 5.16
CA GLU A 78 -5.07 14.01 5.67
C GLU A 78 -4.27 14.40 6.89
N ALA A 79 -3.84 15.67 6.95
CA ALA A 79 -3.10 16.19 8.08
C ALA A 79 -3.90 16.11 9.39
N GLY A 80 -3.26 15.61 10.45
CA GLY A 80 -3.91 15.43 11.76
C GLY A 80 -4.80 14.18 11.86
N GLN A 81 -4.84 13.31 10.83
CA GLN A 81 -5.62 12.06 10.83
C GLN A 81 -4.73 10.81 10.98
N ILE A 82 -3.62 10.94 11.71
CA ILE A 82 -2.73 9.81 12.02
C ILE A 82 -3.03 9.34 13.45
N TYR A 83 -3.34 8.05 13.57
CA TYR A 83 -3.57 7.39 14.85
C TYR A 83 -2.32 6.66 15.31
N LEU A 84 -1.88 7.01 16.51
CA LEU A 84 -0.74 6.37 17.16
C LEU A 84 -1.20 5.09 17.87
N PRO A 85 -0.39 4.02 17.85
CA PRO A 85 -0.67 2.81 18.58
C PRO A 85 -0.65 3.06 20.11
N ARG A 86 -1.31 2.18 20.86
CA ARG A 86 -1.35 2.28 22.34
C ARG A 86 0.04 2.21 22.99
N LYS A 87 0.96 1.46 22.37
CA LYS A 87 2.36 1.35 22.80
C LYS A 87 3.25 1.87 21.67
N VAL A 88 3.67 3.10 21.78
CA VAL A 88 4.61 3.70 20.83
C VAL A 88 6.00 3.12 21.07
N THR A 89 6.62 2.57 20.02
CA THR A 89 8.01 2.11 20.01
C THR A 89 8.82 2.95 19.04
N GLN A 90 10.15 2.91 19.13
CA GLN A 90 11.04 3.61 18.20
C GLN A 90 10.87 3.13 16.75
N LEU A 91 10.28 1.94 16.54
CA LEU A 91 10.00 1.40 15.20
C LEU A 91 9.16 2.36 14.34
N TYR A 92 8.19 3.06 14.94
CA TYR A 92 7.30 3.97 14.21
C TYR A 92 8.02 5.21 13.65
N THR A 93 9.18 5.59 14.20
CA THR A 93 9.98 6.69 13.67
C THR A 93 10.54 6.36 12.28
N LEU A 94 10.72 5.09 11.97
CA LEU A 94 11.19 4.63 10.65
C LEU A 94 10.12 4.80 9.56
N LEU A 95 8.84 4.89 9.93
CA LEU A 95 7.73 5.13 9.00
C LEU A 95 7.67 6.60 8.53
N GLU A 96 8.35 7.52 9.22
CA GLU A 96 8.35 8.95 8.88
C GLU A 96 8.73 9.23 7.43
N LYS A 97 9.66 8.43 6.89
CA LYS A 97 10.09 8.57 5.49
C LYS A 97 9.00 8.25 4.46
N MET A 98 8.02 7.45 4.85
CA MET A 98 6.96 6.94 3.96
C MET A 98 5.67 7.75 4.06
N VAL A 99 5.47 8.53 5.14
CA VAL A 99 4.17 9.16 5.43
C VAL A 99 4.23 10.65 5.14
N PHE A 100 3.34 11.11 4.27
CA PHE A 100 3.22 12.50 3.85
C PHE A 100 1.84 13.03 4.24
N GLN A 101 1.81 14.03 5.10
CA GLN A 101 0.57 14.69 5.51
C GLN A 101 0.18 15.75 4.49
N VAL A 102 -1.06 15.69 4.02
CA VAL A 102 -1.64 16.62 3.05
C VAL A 102 -2.54 17.61 3.78
N VAL A 103 -2.26 18.89 3.61
CA VAL A 103 -3.09 19.98 4.10
C VAL A 103 -3.84 20.60 2.92
N MET A 104 -5.15 20.44 2.90
CA MET A 104 -5.99 21.06 1.89
C MET A 104 -6.27 22.52 2.25
N LYS A 105 -6.13 23.41 1.29
CA LYS A 105 -6.40 24.84 1.50
C LYS A 105 -7.83 25.19 1.14
N GLU A 106 -8.49 25.97 1.99
CA GLU A 106 -9.77 26.56 1.68
C GLU A 106 -9.68 27.48 0.43
N THR A 107 -10.71 27.42 -0.38
CA THR A 107 -10.86 28.29 -1.55
C THR A 107 -12.19 29.05 -1.44
N LYS A 108 -12.40 30.06 -2.30
CA LYS A 108 -13.67 30.82 -2.31
C LYS A 108 -14.93 29.94 -2.45
N ASN A 109 -14.78 28.78 -3.10
CA ASN A 109 -15.90 27.89 -3.43
C ASN A 109 -15.95 26.63 -2.54
N ILE A 110 -14.88 26.32 -1.81
CA ILE A 110 -14.77 25.09 -1.00
C ILE A 110 -14.39 25.52 0.42
N LYS A 111 -15.38 25.46 1.31
CA LYS A 111 -15.16 25.57 2.75
C LYS A 111 -14.93 24.16 3.29
N TYR A 112 -13.95 24.01 4.20
CA TYR A 112 -13.57 22.72 4.82
C TYR A 112 -13.16 21.63 3.81
N PRO A 113 -12.17 21.91 2.94
CA PRO A 113 -11.67 20.90 2.03
C PRO A 113 -11.00 19.76 2.81
N SER A 114 -11.11 18.53 2.29
CA SER A 114 -10.54 17.34 2.91
C SER A 114 -9.85 16.48 1.87
N PHE A 115 -8.69 15.92 2.22
CA PHE A 115 -7.98 14.94 1.40
C PHE A 115 -8.53 13.55 1.69
N HIS A 116 -9.43 13.06 0.82
CA HIS A 116 -10.19 11.84 1.09
C HIS A 116 -10.07 10.72 0.03
N PRO A 117 -9.07 10.68 -0.85
CA PRO A 117 -8.90 9.57 -1.77
C PRO A 117 -8.41 8.32 -1.00
N LYS A 118 -8.78 7.14 -1.50
CA LYS A 118 -8.40 5.84 -0.97
C LYS A 118 -8.04 4.92 -2.12
N PHE A 119 -6.79 4.97 -2.53
CA PHE A 119 -6.28 4.11 -3.58
C PHE A 119 -4.81 3.79 -3.38
N TRP A 120 -4.34 2.75 -4.07
CA TRP A 120 -2.94 2.45 -4.26
C TRP A 120 -2.62 2.39 -5.75
N LEU A 121 -1.45 2.90 -6.10
CA LEU A 121 -0.78 2.65 -7.37
C LEU A 121 0.53 1.95 -7.05
N LEU A 122 0.66 0.71 -7.51
CA LEU A 122 1.84 -0.10 -7.29
C LEU A 122 2.51 -0.39 -8.62
N ARG A 123 3.82 -0.34 -8.60
CA ARG A 123 4.68 -0.74 -9.71
C ARG A 123 5.50 -1.93 -9.26
N TYR A 124 5.38 -3.02 -10.00
CA TYR A 124 6.17 -4.23 -9.80
C TYR A 124 7.07 -4.44 -11.00
N ILE A 125 8.19 -5.09 -10.77
CA ILE A 125 9.20 -5.41 -11.78
C ILE A 125 9.66 -6.85 -11.61
N ASN A 126 9.86 -7.57 -12.73
CA ASN A 126 10.45 -8.91 -12.74
C ASN A 126 11.94 -8.85 -13.11
N ASP A 127 12.58 -10.01 -13.17
CA ASP A 127 14.02 -10.11 -13.51
C ASP A 127 14.30 -9.85 -15.00
N GLU A 128 13.28 -9.88 -15.85
CA GLU A 128 13.34 -9.53 -17.28
C GLU A 128 13.08 -8.03 -17.54
N GLU A 129 12.96 -7.25 -16.46
CA GLU A 129 12.62 -5.83 -16.48
C GLU A 129 11.22 -5.50 -17.00
N ASP A 130 10.33 -6.49 -17.11
CA ASP A 130 8.93 -6.22 -17.39
C ASP A 130 8.27 -5.51 -16.22
N VAL A 131 7.42 -4.55 -16.54
CA VAL A 131 6.75 -3.71 -15.55
C VAL A 131 5.26 -4.03 -15.51
N LEU A 132 4.76 -4.28 -14.31
CA LEU A 132 3.34 -4.43 -14.02
C LEU A 132 2.90 -3.28 -13.10
N TYR A 133 1.84 -2.61 -13.51
CA TYR A 133 1.16 -1.62 -12.67
C TYR A 133 -0.12 -2.21 -12.11
N ARG A 134 -0.34 -2.03 -10.81
CA ARG A 134 -1.61 -2.35 -10.14
C ARG A 134 -2.22 -1.08 -9.57
N VAL A 135 -3.47 -0.84 -9.91
CA VAL A 135 -4.30 0.20 -9.30
C VAL A 135 -5.31 -0.48 -8.40
N VAL A 136 -5.37 -0.08 -7.13
CA VAL A 136 -6.35 -0.57 -6.16
C VAL A 136 -7.17 0.60 -5.66
N VAL A 137 -8.50 0.52 -5.77
CA VAL A 137 -9.43 1.51 -5.22
C VAL A 137 -10.18 0.89 -4.06
N LEU A 138 -10.28 1.62 -2.96
CA LEU A 138 -10.82 1.13 -1.69
C LEU A 138 -11.89 2.05 -1.16
N SER A 139 -12.90 1.51 -0.49
CA SER A 139 -13.86 2.31 0.27
C SER A 139 -13.36 2.66 1.67
N ARG A 140 -12.40 1.90 2.22
CA ARG A 140 -11.90 2.05 3.58
C ARG A 140 -10.61 2.86 3.67
N ASN A 141 -10.39 3.43 4.84
CA ASN A 141 -9.12 4.01 5.23
C ASN A 141 -8.09 2.92 5.59
N LEU A 142 -6.84 3.31 5.72
CA LEU A 142 -5.80 2.42 6.22
C LEU A 142 -5.84 2.38 7.76
N THR A 143 -6.87 1.70 8.28
CA THR A 143 -7.20 1.56 9.71
C THR A 143 -7.69 0.16 10.02
N PHE A 144 -7.60 -0.26 11.30
CA PHE A 144 -8.13 -1.55 11.78
C PHE A 144 -9.60 -1.48 12.21
N ASP A 145 -10.42 -0.68 11.56
CA ASP A 145 -11.86 -0.70 11.84
C ASP A 145 -12.52 -1.98 11.29
N ARG A 146 -13.70 -2.33 11.86
CA ARG A 146 -14.46 -3.52 11.47
C ARG A 146 -15.65 -3.13 10.60
N SER A 147 -15.39 -2.54 9.45
CA SER A 147 -16.42 -2.21 8.47
C SER A 147 -16.43 -3.20 7.30
N TRP A 148 -17.56 -3.31 6.64
CA TRP A 148 -17.67 -3.94 5.33
C TRP A 148 -17.21 -2.94 4.28
N ASP A 149 -16.24 -3.35 3.47
CA ASP A 149 -15.62 -2.49 2.48
C ASP A 149 -15.65 -3.12 1.10
N ILE A 150 -15.65 -2.26 0.10
CA ILE A 150 -15.55 -2.64 -1.30
C ILE A 150 -14.15 -2.27 -1.77
N SER A 151 -13.49 -3.21 -2.42
CA SER A 151 -12.24 -2.96 -3.11
C SER A 151 -12.33 -3.42 -4.56
N PHE A 152 -11.64 -2.71 -5.41
CA PHE A 152 -11.45 -3.05 -6.82
C PHE A 152 -9.97 -2.90 -7.15
N TYR A 153 -9.43 -3.83 -7.92
CA TYR A 153 -8.08 -3.68 -8.46
C TYR A 153 -8.02 -4.06 -9.94
N MET A 154 -7.04 -3.50 -10.62
CA MET A 154 -6.77 -3.76 -12.02
C MET A 154 -5.27 -3.78 -12.23
N ASP A 155 -4.80 -4.78 -12.98
CA ASP A 155 -3.42 -4.91 -13.40
C ASP A 155 -3.25 -4.50 -14.86
N ALA A 156 -2.16 -3.78 -15.15
CA ALA A 156 -1.73 -3.42 -16.50
C ALA A 156 -0.25 -3.78 -16.65
N VAL A 157 0.05 -4.58 -17.67
CA VAL A 157 1.43 -5.00 -17.98
C VAL A 157 1.96 -4.12 -19.11
N SER A 158 3.14 -3.53 -18.91
CA SER A 158 3.87 -2.84 -19.96
C SER A 158 4.91 -3.80 -20.53
N TYR A 159 4.70 -4.26 -21.77
CA TYR A 159 5.70 -5.03 -22.49
C TYR A 159 6.72 -4.07 -23.11
N THR A 160 7.95 -4.13 -22.64
CA THR A 160 9.06 -3.30 -23.18
C THR A 160 9.53 -3.74 -24.57
N HIS A 161 9.05 -4.86 -25.09
CA HIS A 161 9.41 -5.43 -26.40
C HIS A 161 8.28 -5.38 -27.44
N LEU A 162 7.68 -4.21 -27.64
CA LEU A 162 6.94 -3.96 -28.87
C LEU A 162 7.94 -3.70 -30.01
N THR A 163 8.48 -4.75 -30.60
CA THR A 163 9.03 -4.65 -31.93
C THR A 163 7.89 -4.36 -32.89
N LEU A 164 7.76 -3.11 -33.31
CA LEU A 164 6.87 -2.76 -34.43
C LEU A 164 7.25 -3.63 -35.64
N PRO A 165 6.30 -4.28 -36.29
CA PRO A 165 6.59 -4.98 -37.53
C PRO A 165 7.12 -3.98 -38.54
N THR A 166 8.41 -4.08 -38.86
CA THR A 166 8.98 -3.34 -39.98
C THR A 166 8.37 -3.90 -41.27
N ASN A 167 7.35 -3.23 -41.78
CA ASN A 167 6.89 -3.46 -43.14
C ASN A 167 8.05 -3.13 -44.09
N ARG A 168 8.59 -4.17 -44.72
CA ARG A 168 9.39 -4.06 -45.96
C ARG A 168 8.46 -4.14 -47.16
#